data_38940eaa66e9c35ec55337bbd8d5f971
#
_entry.id   38940eaa66e9c35ec55337bbd8d5f971
#
_cell.length_a   1.000
_cell.length_b   1.000
_cell.length_c   1.000
_cell.angle_alpha   90.00
_cell.angle_beta   90.00
_cell.angle_gamma   90.00
#
_symmetry.space_group_name_H-M   'P 1'
#
loop_
_entity.id
_entity.type
_entity.pdbx_description
1 polymer ?
#
loop_
_entity_poly.entity_id
_entity_poly.type
_entity_poly.pdbx_seq_one_letter_code
_entity_poly.pdbx_strand_id
1 'polypeptide(L)'
;MYNLSQISHILNCPLRGNRQASANTQPKVSILLTDSRSLTFADQTLFFALVTSKGDGHKYLPSLYQRGVRAFVVSQSHEEFRNTCPEAWFLVVPDTLSALQQLAAHHRSLFNIPVVGITGSNGKTIVKEWLYQLLNDSRNIVRSPRSYNSQVGVPLSVWQLEPSHDLALFEAGISLPGEMERL
;
A
#
# COMPACT_ATOMS: atom_id res chain seq x y z
N MET A 1 6.44 -10.79 3.77
CA MET A 1 5.24 -11.20 2.98
C MET A 1 4.10 -11.52 3.93
N TYR A 2 2.90 -11.06 3.62
CA TYR A 2 1.67 -11.30 4.38
C TYR A 2 0.74 -12.23 3.61
N ASN A 3 -0.02 -13.08 4.33
CA ASN A 3 -1.19 -13.72 3.74
C ASN A 3 -2.45 -12.86 3.93
N LEU A 4 -3.50 -13.13 3.16
CA LEU A 4 -4.73 -12.32 3.20
C LEU A 4 -5.46 -12.41 4.55
N SER A 5 -5.36 -13.54 5.26
CA SER A 5 -5.96 -13.69 6.60
C SER A 5 -5.27 -12.79 7.63
N GLN A 6 -3.95 -12.63 7.56
CA GLN A 6 -3.22 -11.68 8.40
C GLN A 6 -3.66 -10.24 8.12
N ILE A 7 -3.77 -9.87 6.82
CA ILE A 7 -4.22 -8.53 6.43
C ILE A 7 -5.67 -8.29 6.88
N SER A 8 -6.56 -9.27 6.71
CA SER A 8 -7.94 -9.21 7.21
C SER A 8 -8.00 -8.93 8.72
N HIS A 9 -7.14 -9.60 9.49
CA HIS A 9 -7.05 -9.36 10.94
C HIS A 9 -6.52 -7.95 11.26
N ILE A 10 -5.44 -7.51 10.59
CA ILE A 10 -4.87 -6.16 10.77
C ILE A 10 -5.91 -5.08 10.47
N LEU A 11 -6.67 -5.24 9.38
CA LEU A 11 -7.68 -4.28 8.95
C LEU A 11 -9.02 -4.43 9.68
N ASN A 12 -9.16 -5.45 10.52
CA ASN A 12 -10.41 -5.82 11.19
C ASN A 12 -11.59 -5.86 10.21
N CYS A 13 -11.41 -6.50 9.07
CA CYS A 13 -12.42 -6.58 8.01
C CYS A 13 -12.60 -8.03 7.52
N PRO A 14 -13.78 -8.39 6.98
CA PRO A 14 -14.00 -9.73 6.47
C PRO A 14 -13.19 -9.98 5.19
N LEU A 15 -12.55 -11.16 5.14
CA LEU A 15 -11.98 -11.71 3.91
C LEU A 15 -13.08 -12.49 3.16
N ARG A 16 -13.36 -12.11 1.93
CA ARG A 16 -14.38 -12.72 1.08
C ARG A 16 -13.76 -13.30 -0.19
N GLY A 17 -13.88 -14.60 -0.38
CA GLY A 17 -13.54 -15.25 -1.65
C GLY A 17 -14.74 -15.29 -2.57
N ASN A 18 -14.54 -15.10 -3.88
CA ASN A 18 -15.56 -15.32 -4.87
C ASN A 18 -15.75 -16.83 -5.16
N ARG A 19 -16.71 -17.17 -6.05
CA ARG A 19 -17.22 -18.55 -6.26
C ARG A 19 -16.15 -19.61 -6.51
N GLN A 20 -15.05 -19.26 -7.17
CA GLN A 20 -13.96 -20.18 -7.51
C GLN A 20 -12.69 -19.92 -6.70
N ALA A 21 -12.72 -18.97 -5.76
CA ALA A 21 -11.60 -18.71 -4.87
C ALA A 21 -11.41 -19.87 -3.89
N SER A 22 -10.23 -20.49 -3.90
CA SER A 22 -9.88 -21.57 -3.00
C SER A 22 -8.90 -21.09 -1.93
N ALA A 23 -9.07 -21.54 -0.70
CA ALA A 23 -8.15 -21.22 0.39
C ALA A 23 -6.68 -21.58 0.07
N ASN A 24 -6.47 -22.63 -0.73
CA ASN A 24 -5.15 -23.07 -1.18
C ASN A 24 -4.52 -22.15 -2.25
N THR A 25 -5.32 -21.26 -2.86
CA THR A 25 -4.87 -20.32 -3.91
C THR A 25 -4.80 -18.88 -3.42
N GLN A 26 -4.85 -18.64 -2.11
CA GLN A 26 -4.69 -17.29 -1.58
C GLN A 26 -3.31 -16.73 -1.92
N PRO A 27 -3.22 -15.53 -2.55
CA PRO A 27 -1.95 -14.93 -2.87
C PRO A 27 -1.21 -14.49 -1.60
N LYS A 28 0.12 -14.58 -1.65
CA LYS A 28 1.00 -13.96 -0.66
C LYS A 28 1.28 -12.53 -1.10
N VAL A 29 0.99 -11.58 -0.24
CA VAL A 29 1.12 -10.16 -0.55
C VAL A 29 2.51 -9.65 -0.17
N SER A 30 3.21 -9.09 -1.15
CA SER A 30 4.44 -8.32 -0.97
C SER A 30 4.34 -6.91 -1.58
N ILE A 31 3.39 -6.69 -2.49
CA ILE A 31 3.22 -5.44 -3.22
C ILE A 31 1.84 -4.85 -2.93
N LEU A 32 1.82 -3.59 -2.50
CA LEU A 32 0.60 -2.78 -2.44
C LEU A 32 0.50 -1.93 -3.72
N LEU A 33 -0.63 -2.00 -4.39
CA LEU A 33 -0.88 -1.29 -5.64
C LEU A 33 -2.10 -0.37 -5.50
N THR A 34 -1.95 0.88 -5.92
CA THR A 34 -3.02 1.88 -5.96
C THR A 34 -3.24 2.46 -7.36
N ASP A 35 -2.29 2.26 -8.27
CA ASP A 35 -2.35 2.67 -9.67
C ASP A 35 -2.21 1.47 -10.59
N SER A 36 -3.28 1.14 -11.33
CA SER A 36 -3.33 -0.03 -12.22
C SER A 36 -2.25 -0.05 -13.31
N ARG A 37 -1.68 1.12 -13.64
CA ARG A 37 -0.62 1.26 -14.65
C ARG A 37 0.74 0.76 -14.14
N SER A 38 0.93 0.76 -12.83
CA SER A 38 2.21 0.38 -12.17
C SER A 38 2.28 -1.09 -11.77
N LEU A 39 1.40 -1.95 -12.29
CA LEU A 39 1.39 -3.38 -11.98
C LEU A 39 2.65 -4.07 -12.53
N THR A 40 3.39 -4.74 -11.64
CA THR A 40 4.61 -5.52 -11.95
C THR A 40 4.37 -7.03 -11.76
N PHE A 41 4.19 -7.49 -10.54
CA PHE A 41 3.99 -8.91 -10.19
C PHE A 41 2.56 -9.11 -9.68
N ALA A 42 1.68 -9.59 -10.55
CA ALA A 42 0.25 -9.67 -10.30
C ALA A 42 -0.11 -10.66 -9.17
N ASP A 43 0.60 -11.78 -9.10
CA ASP A 43 0.40 -12.87 -8.13
C ASP A 43 0.74 -12.49 -6.68
N GLN A 44 1.53 -11.42 -6.48
CA GLN A 44 1.94 -10.91 -5.16
C GLN A 44 1.31 -9.57 -4.81
N THR A 45 0.41 -9.08 -5.66
CA THR A 45 -0.17 -7.74 -5.55
C THR A 45 -1.49 -7.76 -4.81
N LEU A 46 -1.62 -6.86 -3.81
CA LEU A 46 -2.89 -6.43 -3.23
C LEU A 46 -3.23 -5.05 -3.79
N PHE A 47 -4.31 -4.97 -4.55
CA PHE A 47 -4.78 -3.71 -5.12
C PHE A 47 -5.77 -3.01 -4.19
N PHE A 48 -5.53 -1.74 -3.91
CA PHE A 48 -6.44 -0.86 -3.17
C PHE A 48 -7.26 -0.02 -4.15
N ALA A 49 -8.56 -0.25 -4.21
CA ALA A 49 -9.49 0.50 -5.04
C ALA A 49 -9.81 1.86 -4.41
N LEU A 50 -8.86 2.80 -4.50
CA LEU A 50 -9.02 4.13 -3.90
C LEU A 50 -10.13 4.91 -4.60
N VAL A 51 -10.98 5.56 -3.80
CA VAL A 51 -11.98 6.52 -4.26
C VAL A 51 -11.44 7.92 -4.00
N THR A 52 -11.34 8.74 -5.03
CA THR A 52 -10.82 10.11 -4.97
C THR A 52 -11.71 11.06 -5.74
N SER A 53 -11.50 12.37 -5.58
CA SER A 53 -12.18 13.39 -6.41
C SER A 53 -11.91 13.25 -7.91
N LYS A 54 -10.83 12.54 -8.30
CA LYS A 54 -10.42 12.33 -9.70
C LYS A 54 -10.94 11.02 -10.30
N GLY A 55 -11.52 10.14 -9.49
CA GLY A 55 -12.09 8.89 -9.98
C GLY A 55 -12.19 7.80 -8.92
N ASP A 56 -12.81 6.70 -9.35
CA ASP A 56 -13.04 5.51 -8.55
C ASP A 56 -12.16 4.37 -9.05
N GLY A 57 -11.33 3.83 -8.14
CA GLY A 57 -10.41 2.72 -8.42
C GLY A 57 -11.10 1.39 -8.69
N HIS A 58 -12.35 1.20 -8.23
CA HIS A 58 -13.11 -0.04 -8.42
C HIS A 58 -13.28 -0.40 -9.89
N LYS A 59 -13.40 0.58 -10.78
CA LYS A 59 -13.50 0.37 -12.24
C LYS A 59 -12.33 -0.41 -12.86
N TYR A 60 -11.18 -0.46 -12.18
CA TYR A 60 -9.99 -1.15 -12.69
C TYR A 60 -9.91 -2.62 -12.28
N LEU A 61 -10.79 -3.11 -11.39
CA LEU A 61 -10.75 -4.47 -10.88
C LEU A 61 -10.83 -5.54 -12.00
N PRO A 62 -11.78 -5.47 -12.95
CA PRO A 62 -11.84 -6.47 -14.01
C PRO A 62 -10.58 -6.51 -14.88
N SER A 63 -10.04 -5.36 -15.22
CA SER A 63 -8.79 -5.25 -16.00
C SER A 63 -7.59 -5.82 -15.26
N LEU A 64 -7.45 -5.51 -13.96
CA LEU A 64 -6.37 -6.04 -13.12
C LEU A 64 -6.51 -7.54 -12.90
N TYR A 65 -7.74 -8.04 -12.74
CA TYR A 65 -8.02 -9.46 -12.64
C TYR A 65 -7.58 -10.23 -13.90
N GLN A 66 -7.89 -9.69 -15.09
CA GLN A 66 -7.43 -10.25 -16.37
C GLN A 66 -5.90 -10.29 -16.47
N ARG A 67 -5.22 -9.33 -15.85
CA ARG A 67 -3.76 -9.25 -15.76
C ARG A 67 -3.15 -10.12 -14.65
N GLY A 68 -3.97 -10.92 -13.94
CA GLY A 68 -3.52 -11.91 -12.96
C GLY A 68 -3.64 -11.50 -11.50
N VAL A 69 -4.08 -10.27 -11.17
CA VAL A 69 -4.30 -9.87 -9.76
C VAL A 69 -5.48 -10.66 -9.19
N ARG A 70 -5.32 -11.16 -7.95
CA ARG A 70 -6.33 -11.98 -7.28
C ARG A 70 -6.73 -11.45 -5.90
N ALA A 71 -6.11 -10.36 -5.41
CA ALA A 71 -6.42 -9.76 -4.12
C ALA A 71 -6.75 -8.28 -4.25
N PHE A 72 -7.88 -7.86 -3.65
CA PHE A 72 -8.42 -6.52 -3.76
C PHE A 72 -8.92 -6.00 -2.41
N VAL A 73 -8.62 -4.73 -2.09
CA VAL A 73 -9.24 -3.98 -1.00
C VAL A 73 -10.27 -3.04 -1.63
N VAL A 74 -11.52 -3.15 -1.20
CA VAL A 74 -12.66 -2.43 -1.79
C VAL A 74 -13.52 -1.79 -0.70
N SER A 75 -14.16 -0.66 -1.03
CA SER A 75 -15.15 0.00 -0.17
C SER A 75 -16.59 -0.23 -0.63
N GLN A 76 -16.77 -0.97 -1.72
CA GLN A 76 -18.07 -1.36 -2.27
C GLN A 76 -18.29 -2.85 -2.08
N SER A 77 -19.53 -3.31 -2.25
CA SER A 77 -19.85 -4.73 -2.20
C SER A 77 -19.07 -5.51 -3.27
N HIS A 78 -18.39 -6.58 -2.85
CA HIS A 78 -17.70 -7.49 -3.78
C HIS A 78 -18.67 -8.27 -4.68
N GLU A 79 -19.97 -8.26 -4.37
CA GLU A 79 -21.02 -8.94 -5.14
C GLU A 79 -21.05 -8.52 -6.61
N GLU A 80 -20.75 -7.24 -6.89
CA GLU A 80 -20.72 -6.70 -8.25
C GLU A 80 -19.63 -7.36 -9.11
N PHE A 81 -18.58 -7.88 -8.46
CA PHE A 81 -17.43 -8.50 -9.16
C PHE A 81 -17.48 -10.03 -9.21
N ARG A 82 -18.59 -10.65 -8.75
CA ARG A 82 -18.74 -12.12 -8.72
C ARG A 82 -18.52 -12.80 -10.06
N ASN A 83 -19.04 -12.20 -11.12
CA ASN A 83 -18.98 -12.78 -12.46
C ASN A 83 -17.71 -12.37 -13.22
N THR A 84 -17.18 -11.19 -12.94
CA THR A 84 -16.01 -10.65 -13.65
C THR A 84 -14.69 -11.07 -13.02
N CYS A 85 -14.69 -11.45 -11.72
CA CYS A 85 -13.49 -11.83 -10.96
C CYS A 85 -13.74 -13.11 -10.12
N PRO A 86 -14.06 -14.26 -10.73
CA PRO A 86 -14.56 -15.43 -10.00
C PRO A 86 -13.58 -16.06 -9.01
N GLU A 87 -12.27 -15.95 -9.22
CA GLU A 87 -11.22 -16.49 -8.34
C GLU A 87 -10.65 -15.43 -7.37
N ALA A 88 -11.19 -14.21 -7.39
CA ALA A 88 -10.64 -13.12 -6.60
C ALA A 88 -11.01 -13.20 -5.12
N TRP A 89 -10.13 -12.61 -4.30
CA TRP A 89 -10.30 -12.39 -2.88
C TRP A 89 -10.50 -10.90 -2.61
N PHE A 90 -11.43 -10.59 -1.73
CA PHE A 90 -11.81 -9.22 -1.37
C PHE A 90 -11.71 -8.99 0.12
N LEU A 91 -11.07 -7.88 0.49
CA LEU A 91 -11.08 -7.27 1.81
C LEU A 91 -12.01 -6.07 1.73
N VAL A 92 -13.19 -6.17 2.34
CA VAL A 92 -14.22 -5.12 2.27
C VAL A 92 -14.06 -4.20 3.47
N VAL A 93 -13.77 -2.93 3.22
CA VAL A 93 -13.48 -1.91 4.23
C VAL A 93 -14.35 -0.68 4.04
N PRO A 94 -14.61 0.12 5.07
CA PRO A 94 -15.37 1.37 4.92
C PRO A 94 -14.66 2.41 4.05
N ASP A 95 -13.33 2.51 4.18
CA ASP A 95 -12.48 3.45 3.45
C ASP A 95 -11.15 2.79 3.07
N THR A 96 -10.88 2.75 1.77
CA THR A 96 -9.69 2.06 1.23
C THR A 96 -8.39 2.82 1.48
N LEU A 97 -8.43 4.16 1.62
CA LEU A 97 -7.27 4.95 1.97
C LEU A 97 -6.88 4.73 3.43
N SER A 98 -7.84 4.80 4.34
CA SER A 98 -7.62 4.52 5.76
C SER A 98 -7.09 3.10 5.97
N ALA A 99 -7.59 2.12 5.21
CA ALA A 99 -7.10 0.74 5.25
C ALA A 99 -5.64 0.64 4.78
N LEU A 100 -5.25 1.36 3.74
CA LEU A 100 -3.87 1.43 3.26
C LEU A 100 -2.94 1.99 4.35
N GLN A 101 -3.35 3.09 4.98
CA GLN A 101 -2.60 3.75 6.06
C GLN A 101 -2.49 2.84 7.29
N GLN A 102 -3.57 2.19 7.71
CA GLN A 102 -3.58 1.25 8.83
C GLN A 102 -2.65 0.06 8.60
N LEU A 103 -2.67 -0.52 7.39
CA LEU A 103 -1.78 -1.63 7.05
C LEU A 103 -0.32 -1.20 7.06
N ALA A 104 0.00 -0.03 6.54
CA ALA A 104 1.36 0.53 6.55
C ALA A 104 1.82 0.87 7.98
N ALA A 105 0.96 1.44 8.82
CA ALA A 105 1.25 1.72 10.22
C ALA A 105 1.55 0.43 11.01
N HIS A 106 0.76 -0.62 10.80
CA HIS A 106 1.05 -1.93 11.37
C HIS A 106 2.40 -2.48 10.88
N HIS A 107 2.66 -2.41 9.57
CA HIS A 107 3.93 -2.85 9.01
C HIS A 107 5.11 -2.08 9.63
N ARG A 108 5.00 -0.73 9.75
CA ARG A 108 6.01 0.11 10.40
C ARG A 108 6.29 -0.31 11.84
N SER A 109 5.27 -0.69 12.61
CA SER A 109 5.40 -1.06 14.01
C SER A 109 6.25 -2.32 14.26
N LEU A 110 6.49 -3.12 13.24
CA LEU A 110 7.32 -4.33 13.32
C LEU A 110 8.83 -4.04 13.29
N PHE A 111 9.22 -2.79 13.00
CA PHE A 111 10.62 -2.40 12.84
C PHE A 111 11.05 -1.39 13.91
N ASN A 112 12.08 -1.73 14.67
CA ASN A 112 12.67 -0.82 15.66
C ASN A 112 13.93 -0.16 15.09
N ILE A 113 13.75 0.66 14.05
CA ILE A 113 14.81 1.44 13.40
C ILE A 113 14.52 2.94 13.47
N PRO A 114 15.53 3.80 13.45
CA PRO A 114 15.35 5.24 13.31
C PRO A 114 14.61 5.60 12.02
N VAL A 115 13.69 6.55 12.11
CA VAL A 115 12.98 7.11 10.95
C VAL A 115 13.16 8.62 10.96
N VAL A 116 13.64 9.14 9.84
CA VAL A 116 13.76 10.58 9.58
C VAL A 116 12.60 10.98 8.66
N GLY A 117 11.67 11.76 9.19
CA GLY A 117 10.60 12.40 8.42
C GLY A 117 11.06 13.75 7.88
N ILE A 118 10.96 13.94 6.57
CA ILE A 118 11.39 15.16 5.88
C ILE A 118 10.16 15.90 5.38
N THR A 119 9.88 17.05 5.99
CA THR A 119 8.77 17.94 5.58
C THR A 119 9.25 19.33 5.24
N GLY A 120 8.40 20.18 4.74
CA GLY A 120 8.69 21.56 4.34
C GLY A 120 8.06 21.92 2.98
N SER A 121 7.99 23.21 2.68
CA SER A 121 7.38 23.72 1.44
C SER A 121 8.20 23.33 0.21
N ASN A 122 9.52 23.42 0.28
CA ASN A 122 10.43 23.12 -0.83
C ASN A 122 11.61 22.27 -0.37
N GLY A 123 12.30 21.62 -1.31
CA GLY A 123 13.58 20.96 -1.08
C GLY A 123 13.51 19.56 -0.45
N LYS A 124 12.34 19.06 -0.04
CA LYS A 124 12.20 17.75 0.63
C LYS A 124 12.94 16.62 -0.11
N THR A 125 12.66 16.45 -1.38
CA THR A 125 13.29 15.40 -2.21
C THR A 125 14.78 15.60 -2.34
N ILE A 126 15.26 16.83 -2.48
CA ILE A 126 16.69 17.15 -2.56
C ILE A 126 17.39 16.76 -1.25
N VAL A 127 16.84 17.18 -0.12
CA VAL A 127 17.38 16.84 1.21
C VAL A 127 17.40 15.34 1.43
N LYS A 128 16.31 14.62 1.09
CA LYS A 128 16.26 13.18 1.18
C LYS A 128 17.36 12.50 0.34
N GLU A 129 17.53 12.93 -0.91
CA GLU A 129 18.56 12.36 -1.79
C GLU A 129 19.98 12.64 -1.29
N TRP A 130 20.23 13.83 -0.77
CA TRP A 130 21.52 14.15 -0.17
C TRP A 130 21.82 13.34 1.09
N LEU A 131 20.85 13.22 2.00
CA LEU A 131 20.99 12.37 3.17
C LEU A 131 21.27 10.92 2.79
N TYR A 132 20.55 10.41 1.79
CA TYR A 132 20.82 9.09 1.27
C TYR A 132 22.24 8.95 0.74
N GLN A 133 22.72 9.86 -0.12
CA GLN A 133 24.07 9.84 -0.66
C GLN A 133 25.16 9.90 0.43
N LEU A 134 24.94 10.68 1.47
CA LEU A 134 25.90 10.83 2.58
C LEU A 134 25.98 9.60 3.48
N LEU A 135 24.91 8.84 3.61
CA LEU A 135 24.78 7.80 4.63
C LEU A 135 24.77 6.36 4.06
N ASN A 136 24.50 6.18 2.75
CA ASN A 136 24.27 4.84 2.17
C ASN A 136 25.51 3.93 2.18
N ASP A 137 26.73 4.49 2.30
CA ASP A 137 27.96 3.70 2.40
C ASP A 137 28.11 3.02 3.77
N SER A 138 27.43 3.56 4.80
CA SER A 138 27.51 3.08 6.17
C SER A 138 26.18 2.52 6.73
N ARG A 139 25.08 2.68 6.00
CA ARG A 139 23.73 2.32 6.42
C ARG A 139 22.94 1.64 5.31
N ASN A 140 22.12 0.67 5.67
CA ASN A 140 21.14 0.09 4.76
C ASN A 140 19.81 0.86 4.84
N ILE A 141 19.60 1.78 3.90
CA ILE A 141 18.56 2.80 3.99
C ILE A 141 17.39 2.47 3.07
N VAL A 142 16.18 2.45 3.64
CA VAL A 142 14.95 2.59 2.87
C VAL A 142 14.55 4.06 2.76
N ARG A 143 14.09 4.49 1.60
CA ARG A 143 13.64 5.89 1.40
C ARG A 143 12.40 5.98 0.53
N SER A 144 11.64 7.06 0.66
CA SER A 144 10.53 7.35 -0.23
C SER A 144 10.97 7.33 -1.69
N PRO A 145 10.36 6.51 -2.56
CA PRO A 145 10.63 6.53 -3.99
C PRO A 145 10.20 7.87 -4.59
N ARG A 146 11.07 8.49 -5.38
CA ARG A 146 10.76 9.80 -6.00
C ARG A 146 10.24 10.79 -4.96
N SER A 147 9.08 11.41 -5.19
CA SER A 147 8.36 12.33 -4.29
C SER A 147 7.10 11.71 -3.69
N TYR A 148 7.18 10.44 -3.23
CA TYR A 148 6.05 9.77 -2.57
C TYR A 148 5.87 10.33 -1.15
N ASN A 149 5.17 11.48 -1.07
CA ASN A 149 5.00 12.26 0.16
C ASN A 149 3.54 12.55 0.54
N SER A 150 2.58 12.00 -0.22
CA SER A 150 1.13 12.18 -0.01
C SER A 150 0.55 11.11 0.92
N GLN A 151 -0.74 11.27 1.27
CA GLN A 151 -1.53 10.30 2.03
C GLN A 151 -1.52 8.86 1.46
N VAL A 152 -1.20 8.70 0.17
CA VAL A 152 -1.00 7.41 -0.49
C VAL A 152 0.49 7.07 -0.59
N GLY A 153 1.33 8.04 -0.91
CA GLY A 153 2.76 7.84 -1.16
C GLY A 153 3.54 7.44 0.09
N VAL A 154 3.22 8.02 1.26
CA VAL A 154 3.88 7.67 2.53
C VAL A 154 3.61 6.21 2.92
N PRO A 155 2.36 5.71 2.94
CA PRO A 155 2.10 4.29 3.19
C PRO A 155 2.84 3.34 2.24
N LEU A 156 2.89 3.66 0.94
CA LEU A 156 3.63 2.87 -0.05
C LEU A 156 5.14 2.90 0.16
N SER A 157 5.68 4.01 0.68
CA SER A 157 7.09 4.12 1.06
C SER A 157 7.42 3.28 2.30
N VAL A 158 6.57 3.38 3.32
CA VAL A 158 6.69 2.61 4.56
C VAL A 158 6.60 1.10 4.32
N TRP A 159 5.77 0.68 3.38
CA TRP A 159 5.64 -0.75 3.01
C TRP A 159 6.93 -1.37 2.46
N GLN A 160 7.90 -0.56 2.02
CA GLN A 160 9.20 -1.04 1.54
C GLN A 160 10.18 -1.38 2.67
N LEU A 161 9.81 -1.18 3.93
CA LEU A 161 10.62 -1.60 5.07
C LEU A 161 10.86 -3.11 5.06
N GLU A 162 12.11 -3.49 5.25
CA GLU A 162 12.57 -4.88 5.36
C GLU A 162 13.48 -5.06 6.56
N PRO A 163 13.65 -6.27 7.11
CA PRO A 163 14.50 -6.53 8.27
C PRO A 163 15.98 -6.15 8.08
N SER A 164 16.43 -6.04 6.85
CA SER A 164 17.79 -5.63 6.52
C SER A 164 18.03 -4.13 6.69
N HIS A 165 16.99 -3.29 6.67
CA HIS A 165 17.13 -1.84 6.80
C HIS A 165 17.44 -1.43 8.24
N ASP A 166 18.32 -0.43 8.40
CA ASP A 166 18.72 0.14 9.69
C ASP A 166 18.41 1.63 9.82
N LEU A 167 17.93 2.26 8.75
CA LEU A 167 17.50 3.66 8.71
C LEU A 167 16.40 3.85 7.66
N ALA A 168 15.41 4.69 7.95
CA ALA A 168 14.38 5.08 6.99
C ALA A 168 14.36 6.60 6.78
N LEU A 169 14.26 7.05 5.52
CA LEU A 169 14.13 8.45 5.11
C LEU A 169 12.82 8.64 4.36
N PHE A 170 11.79 9.19 5.00
CA PHE A 170 10.48 9.37 4.37
C PHE A 170 10.13 10.84 4.19
N GLU A 171 9.63 11.17 3.00
CA GLU A 171 9.05 12.49 2.75
C GLU A 171 7.62 12.55 3.26
N ALA A 172 7.26 13.62 3.96
CA ALA A 172 5.91 13.93 4.38
C ALA A 172 5.49 15.27 3.76
N GLY A 173 4.55 15.24 2.84
CA GLY A 173 3.97 16.42 2.19
C GLY A 173 2.55 16.65 2.69
N ILE A 174 2.26 17.85 3.18
CA ILE A 174 0.94 18.26 3.61
C ILE A 174 0.44 19.40 2.74
N SER A 175 -0.85 19.39 2.44
CA SER A 175 -1.55 20.44 1.69
C SER A 175 -2.68 21.05 2.49
N LEU A 176 -3.22 20.31 3.47
CA LEU A 176 -4.35 20.72 4.29
C LEU A 176 -4.04 20.54 5.78
N PRO A 177 -4.67 21.35 6.66
CA PRO A 177 -4.59 21.14 8.11
C PRO A 177 -5.05 19.74 8.51
N GLY A 178 -4.34 19.12 9.48
CA GLY A 178 -4.65 17.78 10.00
C GLY A 178 -4.15 16.60 9.13
N GLU A 179 -3.56 16.83 7.96
CA GLU A 179 -3.01 15.76 7.13
C GLU A 179 -1.78 15.10 7.76
N MET A 180 -0.98 15.84 8.52
CA MET A 180 0.24 15.31 9.16
C MET A 180 -0.09 14.20 10.18
N GLU A 181 -1.23 14.28 10.86
CA GLU A 181 -1.66 13.29 11.85
C GLU A 181 -2.04 11.94 11.19
N ARG A 182 -2.29 11.96 9.87
CA ARG A 182 -2.69 10.79 9.08
C ARG A 182 -1.54 10.20 8.25
N LEU A 183 -0.41 10.88 8.22
CA LEU A 183 0.81 10.43 7.54
C LEU A 183 1.68 9.59 8.47
#